data_325b243f650c1a2fc45d0aa989a0a9d9
#
_entry.id   325b243f650c1a2fc45d0aa989a0a9d9
#
_cell.length_a   1.000
_cell.length_b   1.000
_cell.length_c   1.000
_cell.angle_alpha   90.00
_cell.angle_beta   90.00
_cell.angle_gamma   90.00
#
_symmetry.space_group_name_H-M   'P 1'
#
loop_
_entity.id
_entity.type
_entity.pdbx_description
1 polymer ?
#
loop_
_entity_poly.entity_id
_entity_poly.type
_entity_poly.pdbx_seq_one_letter_code
_entity_poly.pdbx_strand_id
1 'polypeptide(L)'
;LSLHDALPILITEELKKLYIAHTGHEPEQIDELPSSGSNRRYFRLTGNPTLIGVSGESVEENRAFLYMAEHFRQKGLPVPQVFIRSEDDIYYLQEDLGDSLLFNAIEKGRKTSVFGEEEKQLLRKTIRLLPAVQFAGADGMDFSYCYPQAEFNSRSILWDLNYFKYCFLKATGMDFQEDRLEDDFQKMADVLLRSSSATFMYRDFQSRNVMIKDGEPWLIDFQGGRKGPVYYDVASFLWQAKANYPDSLRQELLKEYIDALRKYQPVDEAYFYAQLRHFVLFRTMQVLGAYGFRGYFEKKPHFIQSVPFAIENLRQLLQEPYPEYPYLCRILRELTDLKQRSEEHTSEL
;
A
#
# COMPACT_ATOMS: atom_id res chain seq x y z
N LEU A 1 10.54 16.16 -33.05
CA LEU A 1 9.89 15.63 -31.84
C LEU A 1 11.00 15.21 -30.88
N SER A 2 10.99 15.76 -29.66
CA SER A 2 11.90 15.29 -28.61
C SER A 2 11.54 13.86 -28.23
N LEU A 3 12.49 13.10 -27.67
CA LEU A 3 12.22 11.75 -27.12
C LEU A 3 11.05 11.78 -26.12
N HIS A 4 10.85 12.90 -25.44
CA HIS A 4 9.77 13.11 -24.47
C HIS A 4 8.37 13.25 -25.13
N ASP A 5 8.31 13.80 -26.34
CA ASP A 5 7.07 13.95 -27.12
C ASP A 5 6.70 12.69 -27.90
N ALA A 6 7.71 11.89 -28.27
CA ALA A 6 7.51 10.65 -29.03
C ALA A 6 7.04 9.46 -28.19
N LEU A 7 7.42 9.38 -26.90
CA LEU A 7 7.10 8.28 -26.03
C LEU A 7 5.60 8.08 -25.77
N PRO A 8 4.79 9.14 -25.49
CA PRO A 8 3.35 8.99 -25.34
C PRO A 8 2.65 8.47 -26.62
N ILE A 9 3.10 8.94 -27.79
CA ILE A 9 2.55 8.52 -29.07
C ILE A 9 2.83 7.02 -29.31
N LEU A 10 4.03 6.56 -29.01
CA LEU A 10 4.38 5.15 -29.17
C LEU A 10 3.56 4.24 -28.24
N ILE A 11 3.36 4.65 -26.98
CA ILE A 11 2.54 3.90 -26.02
C ILE A 11 1.11 3.78 -26.49
N THR A 12 0.48 4.89 -26.90
CA THR A 12 -0.91 4.87 -27.38
C THR A 12 -1.09 4.01 -28.62
N GLU A 13 -0.14 4.00 -29.55
CA GLU A 13 -0.16 3.13 -30.72
C GLU A 13 -0.08 1.62 -30.34
N GLU A 14 0.78 1.25 -29.41
CA GLU A 14 0.86 -0.14 -28.93
C GLU A 14 -0.42 -0.57 -28.21
N LEU A 15 -0.98 0.28 -27.34
CA LEU A 15 -2.24 0.00 -26.67
C LEU A 15 -3.41 -0.08 -27.65
N LYS A 16 -3.44 0.76 -28.68
CA LYS A 16 -4.42 0.71 -29.77
C LYS A 16 -4.36 -0.60 -30.53
N LYS A 17 -3.15 -1.11 -30.86
CA LYS A 17 -2.97 -2.42 -31.50
C LYS A 17 -3.55 -3.55 -30.65
N LEU A 18 -3.28 -3.55 -29.34
CA LEU A 18 -3.84 -4.54 -28.43
C LEU A 18 -5.37 -4.46 -28.37
N TYR A 19 -5.92 -3.23 -28.35
CA TYR A 19 -7.37 -3.02 -28.32
C TYR A 19 -8.02 -3.58 -29.57
N ILE A 20 -7.47 -3.29 -30.77
CA ILE A 20 -7.97 -3.83 -32.05
C ILE A 20 -7.84 -5.36 -32.09
N ALA A 21 -6.72 -5.89 -31.61
CA ALA A 21 -6.52 -7.35 -31.56
C ALA A 21 -7.55 -8.05 -30.66
N HIS A 22 -7.97 -7.41 -29.57
CA HIS A 22 -8.96 -7.96 -28.65
C HIS A 22 -10.40 -7.76 -29.11
N THR A 23 -10.74 -6.57 -29.64
CA THR A 23 -12.14 -6.18 -29.92
C THR A 23 -12.54 -6.26 -31.38
N GLY A 24 -11.57 -6.27 -32.31
CA GLY A 24 -11.78 -6.24 -33.76
C GLY A 24 -12.02 -4.84 -34.33
N HIS A 25 -12.02 -3.79 -33.55
CA HIS A 25 -12.22 -2.40 -34.00
C HIS A 25 -11.35 -1.40 -33.24
N GLU A 26 -11.23 -0.20 -33.73
CA GLU A 26 -10.47 0.87 -33.07
C GLU A 26 -11.23 1.43 -31.84
N PRO A 27 -10.51 1.88 -30.80
CA PRO A 27 -11.12 2.67 -29.75
C PRO A 27 -11.53 4.04 -30.30
N GLU A 28 -12.60 4.61 -29.74
CA GLU A 28 -13.09 5.93 -30.12
C GLU A 28 -12.16 7.05 -29.63
N GLN A 29 -11.57 6.86 -28.44
CA GLN A 29 -10.67 7.82 -27.80
C GLN A 29 -9.68 7.09 -26.86
N ILE A 30 -8.49 7.67 -26.70
CA ILE A 30 -7.47 7.20 -25.75
C ILE A 30 -7.03 8.38 -24.90
N ASP A 31 -7.31 8.32 -23.61
CA ASP A 31 -6.95 9.37 -22.65
C ASP A 31 -5.98 8.84 -21.60
N GLU A 32 -4.89 9.57 -21.34
CA GLU A 32 -4.00 9.24 -20.24
C GLU A 32 -4.63 9.60 -18.90
N LEU A 33 -4.63 8.65 -17.96
CA LEU A 33 -5.15 8.84 -16.61
C LEU A 33 -4.04 9.39 -15.69
N PRO A 34 -4.41 10.23 -14.70
CA PRO A 34 -3.45 10.72 -13.70
C PRO A 34 -2.80 9.57 -12.95
N SER A 35 -1.46 9.53 -12.93
CA SER A 35 -0.72 8.55 -12.12
C SER A 35 -0.21 9.18 -10.83
N SER A 36 -0.38 8.46 -9.70
CA SER A 36 0.05 8.93 -8.39
C SER A 36 1.25 8.14 -7.88
N GLY A 37 2.44 8.35 -8.44
CA GLY A 37 3.69 7.86 -7.86
C GLY A 37 4.22 6.52 -8.37
N SER A 38 3.54 5.82 -9.26
CA SER A 38 4.05 4.66 -9.99
C SER A 38 4.80 5.10 -11.27
N ASN A 39 5.76 4.28 -11.72
CA ASN A 39 6.36 4.41 -13.05
C ASN A 39 5.45 3.83 -14.15
N ARG A 40 4.31 3.27 -13.78
CA ARG A 40 3.29 2.81 -14.71
C ARG A 40 2.44 3.95 -15.20
N ARG A 41 2.10 3.92 -16.49
CA ARG A 41 1.17 4.84 -17.12
C ARG A 41 -0.13 4.10 -17.45
N TYR A 42 -1.24 4.76 -17.19
CA TYR A 42 -2.57 4.21 -17.38
C TYR A 42 -3.31 5.04 -18.40
N PHE A 43 -4.05 4.38 -19.28
CA PHE A 43 -4.82 5.01 -20.36
C PHE A 43 -6.22 4.42 -20.38
N ARG A 44 -7.23 5.25 -20.52
CA ARG A 44 -8.59 4.78 -20.80
C ARG A 44 -8.80 4.75 -22.31
N LEU A 45 -9.10 3.57 -22.82
CA LEU A 45 -9.47 3.36 -24.22
C LEU A 45 -10.99 3.28 -24.27
N THR A 46 -11.62 4.40 -24.64
CA THR A 46 -13.08 4.50 -24.74
C THR A 46 -13.56 3.79 -26.00
N GLY A 47 -14.61 2.99 -25.87
CA GLY A 47 -15.17 2.20 -26.94
C GLY A 47 -16.15 1.15 -26.42
N ASN A 48 -16.39 0.11 -27.18
CA ASN A 48 -17.25 -1.00 -26.78
C ASN A 48 -16.47 -2.34 -26.87
N PRO A 49 -15.92 -2.82 -25.72
CA PRO A 49 -15.98 -2.25 -24.36
C PRO A 49 -14.97 -1.12 -24.15
N THR A 50 -15.18 -0.29 -23.12
CA THR A 50 -14.15 0.61 -22.59
C THR A 50 -13.18 -0.18 -21.72
N LEU A 51 -11.87 0.00 -21.95
CA LEU A 51 -10.79 -0.74 -21.27
C LEU A 51 -9.73 0.20 -20.72
N ILE A 52 -8.99 -0.28 -19.74
CA ILE A 52 -7.78 0.39 -19.25
C ILE A 52 -6.55 -0.25 -19.89
N GLY A 53 -5.77 0.55 -20.59
CA GLY A 53 -4.45 0.20 -21.09
C GLY A 53 -3.37 0.58 -20.09
N VAL A 54 -2.41 -0.31 -19.90
CA VAL A 54 -1.30 -0.10 -18.98
C VAL A 54 0.01 -0.24 -19.74
N SER A 55 0.93 0.69 -19.48
CA SER A 55 2.33 0.64 -19.91
C SER A 55 3.23 0.66 -18.69
N GLY A 56 4.03 -0.39 -18.49
CA GLY A 56 4.97 -0.50 -17.38
C GLY A 56 6.37 -0.87 -17.85
N GLU A 57 7.37 -0.08 -17.44
CA GLU A 57 8.76 -0.29 -17.87
C GLU A 57 9.41 -1.52 -17.20
N SER A 58 9.00 -1.86 -15.98
CA SER A 58 9.50 -3.05 -15.27
C SER A 58 8.73 -4.30 -15.70
N VAL A 59 9.34 -5.10 -16.56
CA VAL A 59 8.76 -6.35 -17.07
C VAL A 59 8.48 -7.35 -15.92
N GLU A 60 9.40 -7.44 -14.96
CA GLU A 60 9.25 -8.33 -13.81
C GLU A 60 8.03 -7.94 -12.94
N GLU A 61 7.84 -6.63 -12.72
CA GLU A 61 6.69 -6.13 -11.99
C GLU A 61 5.38 -6.36 -12.76
N ASN A 62 5.40 -6.18 -14.09
CA ASN A 62 4.25 -6.47 -14.93
C ASN A 62 3.90 -7.97 -14.89
N ARG A 63 4.89 -8.86 -14.97
CA ARG A 63 4.69 -10.31 -14.88
C ARG A 63 4.11 -10.72 -13.52
N ALA A 64 4.58 -10.10 -12.44
CA ALA A 64 4.01 -10.29 -11.11
C ALA A 64 2.51 -9.90 -11.10
N PHE A 65 2.17 -8.73 -11.63
CA PHE A 65 0.79 -8.27 -11.73
C PHE A 65 -0.08 -9.22 -12.56
N LEU A 66 0.37 -9.58 -13.76
CA LEU A 66 -0.37 -10.43 -14.69
C LEU A 66 -0.64 -11.81 -14.07
N TYR A 67 0.35 -12.42 -13.43
CA TYR A 67 0.22 -13.67 -12.72
C TYR A 67 -0.79 -13.57 -11.56
N MET A 68 -0.64 -12.58 -10.69
CA MET A 68 -1.51 -12.39 -9.54
C MET A 68 -2.94 -12.07 -9.94
N ALA A 69 -3.16 -11.24 -10.95
CA ALA A 69 -4.49 -10.89 -11.45
C ALA A 69 -5.26 -12.14 -11.89
N GLU A 70 -4.63 -13.01 -12.67
CA GLU A 70 -5.25 -14.26 -13.13
C GLU A 70 -5.48 -15.22 -11.96
N HIS A 71 -4.49 -15.40 -11.06
CA HIS A 71 -4.60 -16.25 -9.89
C HIS A 71 -5.75 -15.79 -8.97
N PHE A 72 -5.81 -14.50 -8.64
CA PHE A 72 -6.87 -13.95 -7.78
C PHE A 72 -8.25 -14.05 -8.40
N ARG A 73 -8.34 -13.85 -9.70
CA ARG A 73 -9.60 -14.02 -10.43
C ARG A 73 -10.11 -15.46 -10.37
N GLN A 74 -9.22 -16.46 -10.54
CA GLN A 74 -9.56 -17.88 -10.38
C GLN A 74 -10.02 -18.22 -8.95
N LYS A 75 -9.57 -17.48 -7.95
CA LYS A 75 -10.04 -17.58 -6.55
C LYS A 75 -11.32 -16.80 -6.25
N GLY A 76 -11.89 -16.12 -7.24
CA GLY A 76 -13.12 -15.31 -7.09
C GLY A 76 -12.89 -14.00 -6.32
N LEU A 77 -11.63 -13.53 -6.22
CA LEU A 77 -11.32 -12.24 -5.60
C LEU A 77 -11.62 -11.07 -6.56
N PRO A 78 -12.10 -9.92 -6.05
CA PRO A 78 -12.49 -8.78 -6.87
C PRO A 78 -11.27 -7.99 -7.35
N VAL A 79 -10.71 -8.42 -8.45
CA VAL A 79 -9.57 -7.79 -9.14
C VAL A 79 -9.90 -7.57 -10.61
N PRO A 80 -9.30 -6.55 -11.29
CA PRO A 80 -9.57 -6.32 -12.70
C PRO A 80 -9.16 -7.52 -13.55
N GLN A 81 -10.00 -7.89 -14.52
CA GLN A 81 -9.66 -8.88 -15.50
C GLN A 81 -8.63 -8.31 -16.48
N VAL A 82 -7.57 -9.06 -16.75
CA VAL A 82 -6.65 -8.79 -17.86
C VAL A 82 -7.16 -9.52 -19.10
N PHE A 83 -7.30 -8.83 -20.22
CA PHE A 83 -7.86 -9.38 -21.46
C PHE A 83 -6.79 -9.80 -22.46
N ILE A 84 -5.76 -8.98 -22.60
CA ILE A 84 -4.68 -9.20 -23.57
C ILE A 84 -3.41 -8.48 -23.10
N ARG A 85 -2.26 -9.01 -23.48
CA ARG A 85 -0.94 -8.41 -23.22
C ARG A 85 -0.07 -8.47 -24.45
N SER A 86 0.95 -7.61 -24.52
CA SER A 86 2.02 -7.66 -25.53
C SER A 86 2.96 -8.85 -25.27
N GLU A 87 3.69 -9.28 -26.31
CA GLU A 87 4.65 -10.39 -26.20
C GLU A 87 5.79 -10.12 -25.21
N ASP A 88 6.17 -8.86 -25.06
CA ASP A 88 7.22 -8.41 -24.15
C ASP A 88 6.75 -8.10 -22.71
N ASP A 89 5.47 -8.23 -22.43
CA ASP A 89 4.81 -7.93 -21.15
C ASP A 89 4.94 -6.45 -20.72
N ILE A 90 5.23 -5.52 -21.63
CA ILE A 90 5.30 -4.08 -21.34
C ILE A 90 3.90 -3.45 -21.34
N TYR A 91 3.02 -3.92 -22.24
CA TYR A 91 1.68 -3.40 -22.44
C TYR A 91 0.62 -4.46 -22.17
N TYR A 92 -0.48 -4.06 -21.56
CA TYR A 92 -1.65 -4.92 -21.41
C TYR A 92 -2.95 -4.14 -21.29
N LEU A 93 -4.06 -4.79 -21.58
CA LEU A 93 -5.41 -4.23 -21.40
C LEU A 93 -6.14 -4.97 -20.30
N GLN A 94 -6.77 -4.21 -19.44
CA GLN A 94 -7.55 -4.72 -18.31
C GLN A 94 -8.92 -4.06 -18.22
N GLU A 95 -9.77 -4.63 -17.39
CA GLU A 95 -11.10 -4.12 -17.05
C GLU A 95 -11.04 -2.70 -16.51
N ASP A 96 -11.95 -1.84 -16.98
CA ASP A 96 -12.20 -0.52 -16.41
C ASP A 96 -13.13 -0.64 -15.21
N LEU A 97 -12.62 -0.30 -14.03
CA LEU A 97 -13.37 -0.30 -12.78
C LEU A 97 -14.05 1.06 -12.47
N GLY A 98 -13.98 2.01 -13.41
CA GLY A 98 -14.49 3.37 -13.23
C GLY A 98 -13.50 4.30 -12.51
N ASP A 99 -14.01 5.35 -11.86
CA ASP A 99 -13.19 6.42 -11.29
C ASP A 99 -13.29 6.54 -9.76
N SER A 100 -14.08 5.69 -9.11
CA SER A 100 -14.36 5.79 -7.68
C SER A 100 -13.32 5.04 -6.86
N LEU A 101 -12.34 5.76 -6.29
CA LEU A 101 -11.44 5.23 -5.26
C LEU A 101 -12.09 5.29 -3.88
N LEU A 102 -11.89 4.27 -3.06
CA LEU A 102 -12.32 4.27 -1.66
C LEU A 102 -11.80 5.52 -0.92
N PHE A 103 -10.55 5.92 -1.18
CA PHE A 103 -9.96 7.12 -0.61
C PHE A 103 -10.78 8.39 -0.87
N ASN A 104 -11.36 8.54 -2.05
CA ASN A 104 -12.21 9.67 -2.41
C ASN A 104 -13.65 9.49 -1.87
N ALA A 105 -14.15 8.25 -1.88
CA ALA A 105 -15.49 7.94 -1.36
C ALA A 105 -15.64 8.23 0.15
N ILE A 106 -14.54 8.22 0.90
CA ILE A 106 -14.51 8.55 2.34
C ILE A 106 -13.89 9.94 2.62
N GLU A 107 -13.93 10.84 1.66
CA GLU A 107 -13.26 12.14 1.78
C GLU A 107 -13.79 13.00 2.93
N LYS A 108 -15.10 13.01 3.15
CA LYS A 108 -15.73 13.80 4.21
C LYS A 108 -15.23 13.34 5.59
N GLY A 109 -15.24 12.04 5.85
CA GLY A 109 -14.73 11.48 7.10
C GLY A 109 -13.25 11.77 7.31
N ARG A 110 -12.42 11.62 6.26
CA ARG A 110 -10.98 11.93 6.34
C ARG A 110 -10.68 13.40 6.67
N LYS A 111 -11.49 14.33 6.16
CA LYS A 111 -11.32 15.77 6.40
C LYS A 111 -11.80 16.20 7.78
N THR A 112 -12.80 15.54 8.34
CA THR A 112 -13.48 15.95 9.57
C THR A 112 -13.21 15.04 10.76
N SER A 113 -12.56 13.88 10.56
CA SER A 113 -12.45 12.76 11.52
C SER A 113 -13.82 12.21 12.00
N VAL A 114 -14.91 12.55 11.28
CA VAL A 114 -16.27 12.07 11.56
C VAL A 114 -16.81 11.35 10.33
N PHE A 115 -16.82 10.03 10.40
CA PHE A 115 -17.23 9.16 9.30
C PHE A 115 -18.72 8.88 9.34
N GLY A 116 -19.41 9.11 8.21
CA GLY A 116 -20.82 8.75 8.03
C GLY A 116 -21.01 7.24 7.87
N GLU A 117 -22.26 6.79 8.00
CA GLU A 117 -22.55 5.34 7.94
C GLU A 117 -22.21 4.73 6.57
N GLU A 118 -22.45 5.46 5.48
CA GLU A 118 -22.08 5.00 4.12
C GLU A 118 -20.56 4.79 3.98
N GLU A 119 -19.76 5.75 4.48
CA GLU A 119 -18.30 5.65 4.49
C GLU A 119 -17.83 4.46 5.34
N LYS A 120 -18.44 4.28 6.53
CA LYS A 120 -18.14 3.13 7.40
C LYS A 120 -18.49 1.80 6.74
N GLN A 121 -19.60 1.71 6.02
CA GLN A 121 -19.98 0.49 5.31
C GLN A 121 -18.96 0.10 4.24
N LEU A 122 -18.45 1.07 3.48
CA LEU A 122 -17.39 0.81 2.50
C LEU A 122 -16.10 0.33 3.18
N LEU A 123 -15.73 0.94 4.31
CA LEU A 123 -14.56 0.53 5.09
C LEU A 123 -14.73 -0.87 5.69
N ARG A 124 -15.90 -1.19 6.25
CA ARG A 124 -16.20 -2.54 6.77
C ARG A 124 -16.15 -3.60 5.67
N LYS A 125 -16.77 -3.35 4.51
CA LYS A 125 -16.70 -4.27 3.36
C LYS A 125 -15.24 -4.52 2.94
N THR A 126 -14.44 -3.46 2.87
CA THR A 126 -13.04 -3.55 2.46
C THR A 126 -12.21 -4.36 3.45
N ILE A 127 -12.30 -4.07 4.75
CA ILE A 127 -11.48 -4.77 5.74
C ILE A 127 -11.92 -6.23 5.94
N ARG A 128 -13.21 -6.54 5.77
CA ARG A 128 -13.72 -7.92 5.81
C ARG A 128 -13.27 -8.77 4.62
N LEU A 129 -12.93 -8.13 3.49
CA LEU A 129 -12.40 -8.80 2.30
C LEU A 129 -10.94 -9.26 2.52
N LEU A 130 -10.17 -8.56 3.36
CA LEU A 130 -8.75 -8.80 3.50
C LEU A 130 -8.38 -10.24 3.88
N PRO A 131 -9.04 -10.94 4.84
CA PRO A 131 -8.72 -12.34 5.13
C PRO A 131 -8.89 -13.27 3.92
N ALA A 132 -9.90 -13.04 3.06
CA ALA A 132 -10.06 -13.81 1.83
C ALA A 132 -8.88 -13.61 0.88
N VAL A 133 -8.41 -12.38 0.74
CA VAL A 133 -7.20 -12.06 -0.05
C VAL A 133 -5.97 -12.76 0.51
N GLN A 134 -5.81 -12.74 1.83
CA GLN A 134 -4.65 -13.33 2.52
C GLN A 134 -4.63 -14.85 2.41
N PHE A 135 -5.75 -15.52 2.59
CA PHE A 135 -5.82 -16.99 2.62
C PHE A 135 -6.15 -17.60 1.26
N ALA A 136 -7.25 -17.24 0.62
CA ALA A 136 -7.59 -17.73 -0.70
C ALA A 136 -6.58 -17.25 -1.75
N GLY A 137 -6.06 -16.04 -1.62
CA GLY A 137 -4.99 -15.51 -2.47
C GLY A 137 -3.69 -16.29 -2.36
N ALA A 138 -3.35 -16.83 -1.18
CA ALA A 138 -2.16 -17.65 -0.99
C ALA A 138 -2.34 -19.10 -1.46
N ASP A 139 -3.57 -19.59 -1.49
CA ASP A 139 -3.85 -20.99 -1.81
C ASP A 139 -3.48 -21.33 -3.27
N GLY A 140 -2.47 -22.20 -3.43
CA GLY A 140 -1.94 -22.60 -4.73
C GLY A 140 -1.14 -21.52 -5.47
N MET A 141 -0.80 -20.38 -4.80
CA MET A 141 0.03 -19.34 -5.39
C MET A 141 1.49 -19.78 -5.50
N ASP A 142 2.09 -19.57 -6.67
CA ASP A 142 3.53 -19.65 -6.85
C ASP A 142 4.18 -18.30 -6.52
N PHE A 143 4.71 -18.19 -5.31
CA PHE A 143 5.35 -16.95 -4.83
C PHE A 143 6.68 -16.61 -5.53
N SER A 144 7.20 -17.48 -6.40
CA SER A 144 8.37 -17.15 -7.21
C SER A 144 8.10 -16.03 -8.24
N TYR A 145 6.83 -15.81 -8.60
CA TYR A 145 6.42 -14.68 -9.43
C TYR A 145 6.36 -13.34 -8.71
N CYS A 146 6.45 -13.32 -7.37
CA CYS A 146 6.41 -12.07 -6.60
C CYS A 146 7.68 -11.24 -6.83
N TYR A 147 7.51 -9.93 -6.99
CA TYR A 147 8.59 -8.98 -7.23
C TYR A 147 8.53 -7.84 -6.21
N PRO A 148 9.64 -7.31 -5.70
CA PRO A 148 11.04 -7.75 -5.92
C PRO A 148 11.45 -8.95 -5.05
N GLN A 149 10.59 -9.47 -4.19
CA GLN A 149 10.86 -10.58 -3.28
C GLN A 149 9.65 -11.50 -3.15
N ALA A 150 9.94 -12.80 -2.96
CA ALA A 150 8.92 -13.82 -2.80
C ALA A 150 8.23 -13.81 -1.43
N GLU A 151 8.92 -13.33 -0.38
CA GLU A 151 8.43 -13.42 0.99
C GLU A 151 8.89 -12.25 1.88
N PHE A 152 8.15 -12.06 2.95
CA PHE A 152 8.50 -11.17 4.06
C PHE A 152 9.49 -11.89 4.97
N ASN A 153 10.74 -11.50 4.92
CA ASN A 153 11.86 -12.09 5.64
C ASN A 153 12.76 -11.02 6.28
N SER A 154 13.78 -11.42 7.01
CA SER A 154 14.71 -10.50 7.69
C SER A 154 15.31 -9.48 6.72
N ARG A 155 15.69 -9.91 5.51
CA ARG A 155 16.24 -9.01 4.50
C ARG A 155 15.25 -7.90 4.10
N SER A 156 13.98 -8.25 3.84
CA SER A 156 12.96 -7.26 3.46
C SER A 156 12.64 -6.30 4.60
N ILE A 157 12.62 -6.79 5.84
CA ILE A 157 12.40 -5.98 7.03
C ILE A 157 13.54 -4.98 7.21
N LEU A 158 14.78 -5.45 7.17
CA LEU A 158 15.96 -4.60 7.33
C LEU A 158 16.10 -3.58 6.17
N TRP A 159 15.67 -3.91 4.97
CA TRP A 159 15.61 -2.93 3.86
C TRP A 159 14.63 -1.79 4.16
N ASP A 160 13.44 -2.09 4.63
CA ASP A 160 12.45 -1.09 4.98
C ASP A 160 12.89 -0.22 6.16
N LEU A 161 13.54 -0.81 7.18
CA LEU A 161 14.10 -0.08 8.33
C LEU A 161 15.29 0.80 7.93
N ASN A 162 16.18 0.31 7.08
CA ASN A 162 17.28 1.10 6.54
C ASN A 162 16.80 2.19 5.59
N TYR A 163 15.74 1.94 4.83
CA TYR A 163 15.08 2.95 4.02
C TYR A 163 14.54 4.11 4.88
N PHE A 164 13.90 3.80 6.02
CA PHE A 164 13.51 4.79 7.03
C PHE A 164 14.73 5.55 7.57
N LYS A 165 15.78 4.83 7.99
CA LYS A 165 16.99 5.43 8.55
C LYS A 165 17.64 6.43 7.59
N TYR A 166 17.88 6.01 6.34
CA TYR A 166 18.63 6.83 5.38
C TYR A 166 17.79 7.90 4.68
N CYS A 167 16.54 7.61 4.35
CA CYS A 167 15.72 8.54 3.58
C CYS A 167 14.93 9.52 4.46
N PHE A 168 14.69 9.18 5.74
CA PHE A 168 13.94 10.05 6.64
C PHE A 168 14.73 10.46 7.88
N LEU A 169 15.18 9.53 8.70
CA LEU A 169 15.78 9.84 10.00
C LEU A 169 17.07 10.69 9.85
N LYS A 170 17.99 10.29 8.98
CA LYS A 170 19.21 11.08 8.71
C LYS A 170 18.92 12.46 8.11
N ALA A 171 17.85 12.58 7.32
CA ALA A 171 17.45 13.86 6.74
C ALA A 171 16.92 14.87 7.79
N THR A 172 16.57 14.43 8.99
CA THR A 172 16.17 15.32 10.10
C THR A 172 17.34 15.99 10.79
N GLY A 173 18.57 15.54 10.55
CA GLY A 173 19.77 16.04 11.23
C GLY A 173 19.96 15.53 12.66
N MET A 174 19.16 14.56 13.11
CA MET A 174 19.32 13.94 14.43
C MET A 174 20.59 13.09 14.50
N ASP A 175 21.31 13.21 15.62
CA ASP A 175 22.42 12.33 15.95
C ASP A 175 21.93 11.02 16.61
N PHE A 176 22.49 9.90 16.18
CA PHE A 176 22.24 8.60 16.79
C PHE A 176 23.42 7.64 16.61
N GLN A 177 23.50 6.65 17.48
CA GLN A 177 24.51 5.57 17.40
C GLN A 177 24.01 4.48 16.45
N GLU A 178 24.69 4.30 15.34
CA GLU A 178 24.34 3.37 14.27
C GLU A 178 24.22 1.91 14.78
N ASP A 179 25.22 1.46 15.55
CA ASP A 179 25.28 0.11 16.09
C ASP A 179 24.08 -0.22 17.00
N ARG A 180 23.72 0.69 17.89
CA ARG A 180 22.58 0.50 18.80
C ARG A 180 21.25 0.51 18.06
N LEU A 181 21.13 1.31 17.00
CA LEU A 181 19.93 1.37 16.16
C LEU A 181 19.81 0.06 15.35
N GLU A 182 20.89 -0.42 14.77
CA GLU A 182 20.94 -1.69 14.05
C GLU A 182 20.61 -2.89 14.96
N ASP A 183 21.07 -2.89 16.21
CA ASP A 183 20.72 -3.93 17.19
C ASP A 183 19.21 -3.97 17.44
N ASP A 184 18.54 -2.82 17.59
CA ASP A 184 17.09 -2.76 17.76
C ASP A 184 16.33 -3.08 16.47
N PHE A 185 16.88 -2.76 15.30
CA PHE A 185 16.34 -3.19 14.00
C PHE A 185 16.37 -4.70 13.85
N GLN A 186 17.46 -5.34 14.26
CA GLN A 186 17.56 -6.82 14.24
C GLN A 186 16.54 -7.46 15.19
N LYS A 187 16.40 -6.93 16.41
CA LYS A 187 15.37 -7.40 17.36
C LYS A 187 13.96 -7.22 16.81
N MET A 188 13.69 -6.10 16.10
CA MET A 188 12.39 -5.91 15.47
C MET A 188 12.14 -6.97 14.37
N ALA A 189 13.13 -7.26 13.55
CA ALA A 189 13.02 -8.33 12.55
C ALA A 189 12.69 -9.68 13.21
N ASP A 190 13.37 -10.02 14.31
CA ASP A 190 13.13 -11.26 15.04
C ASP A 190 11.70 -11.31 15.63
N VAL A 191 11.19 -10.20 16.16
CA VAL A 191 9.82 -10.13 16.70
C VAL A 191 8.78 -10.27 15.60
N LEU A 192 8.94 -9.55 14.48
CA LEU A 192 8.01 -9.61 13.36
C LEU A 192 7.95 -11.00 12.70
N LEU A 193 9.06 -11.71 12.68
CA LEU A 193 9.16 -13.06 12.12
C LEU A 193 8.66 -14.18 13.02
N ARG A 194 8.25 -13.91 14.27
CA ARG A 194 7.58 -14.89 15.14
C ARG A 194 6.21 -15.30 14.61
N SER A 195 5.59 -14.47 13.77
CA SER A 195 4.29 -14.72 13.18
C SER A 195 4.39 -15.60 11.95
N SER A 196 3.37 -16.42 11.71
CA SER A 196 3.29 -17.24 10.49
C SER A 196 3.31 -16.36 9.24
N SER A 197 4.04 -16.80 8.22
CA SER A 197 4.11 -16.18 6.89
C SER A 197 3.47 -17.07 5.82
N ALA A 198 2.41 -17.80 6.15
CA ALA A 198 1.76 -18.73 5.23
C ALA A 198 0.70 -18.08 4.33
N THR A 199 0.44 -16.78 4.50
CA THR A 199 -0.59 -16.03 3.78
C THR A 199 -0.02 -15.11 2.71
N PHE A 200 -0.88 -14.60 1.83
CA PHE A 200 -0.53 -13.52 0.93
C PHE A 200 -0.53 -12.18 1.68
N MET A 201 0.56 -11.45 1.62
CA MET A 201 0.69 -10.10 2.13
C MET A 201 0.64 -9.13 0.95
N TYR A 202 -0.39 -8.30 0.91
CA TYR A 202 -0.64 -7.34 -0.16
C TYR A 202 0.41 -6.23 -0.22
N ARG A 203 0.94 -5.84 0.94
CA ARG A 203 1.92 -4.80 1.21
C ARG A 203 1.35 -3.38 1.16
N ASP A 204 0.67 -3.00 0.12
CA ASP A 204 0.10 -1.66 -0.03
C ASP A 204 -1.43 -1.68 0.01
N PHE A 205 -2.00 -2.45 0.96
CA PHE A 205 -3.43 -2.49 1.21
C PHE A 205 -3.89 -1.18 1.88
N GLN A 206 -4.32 -0.23 1.06
CA GLN A 206 -4.71 1.12 1.46
C GLN A 206 -5.93 1.56 0.67
N SER A 207 -6.66 2.57 1.18
CA SER A 207 -7.86 3.10 0.53
C SER A 207 -7.61 3.68 -0.88
N ARG A 208 -6.36 4.04 -1.21
CA ARG A 208 -5.95 4.48 -2.54
C ARG A 208 -5.79 3.35 -3.56
N ASN A 209 -5.71 2.12 -3.07
CA ASN A 209 -5.54 0.92 -3.88
C ASN A 209 -6.81 0.04 -3.87
N VAL A 210 -7.94 0.64 -3.51
CA VAL A 210 -9.26 0.02 -3.54
C VAL A 210 -10.19 0.88 -4.37
N MET A 211 -10.73 0.31 -5.45
CA MET A 211 -11.79 0.91 -6.26
C MET A 211 -13.16 0.51 -5.69
N ILE A 212 -14.14 1.38 -5.85
CA ILE A 212 -15.54 1.08 -5.52
C ILE A 212 -16.32 0.96 -6.82
N LYS A 213 -16.81 -0.23 -7.12
CA LYS A 213 -17.65 -0.53 -8.27
C LYS A 213 -18.95 -1.16 -7.77
N ASP A 214 -20.08 -0.57 -8.11
CA ASP A 214 -21.41 -1.01 -7.69
C ASP A 214 -21.56 -1.17 -6.15
N GLY A 215 -20.89 -0.28 -5.38
CA GLY A 215 -20.90 -0.29 -3.93
C GLY A 215 -20.04 -1.39 -3.28
N GLU A 216 -19.21 -2.10 -4.08
CA GLU A 216 -18.31 -3.16 -3.62
C GLU A 216 -16.84 -2.80 -3.84
N PRO A 217 -15.93 -3.23 -2.92
CA PRO A 217 -14.49 -2.99 -3.06
C PRO A 217 -13.86 -3.89 -4.12
N TRP A 218 -13.03 -3.30 -4.97
CA TRP A 218 -12.20 -3.94 -5.97
C TRP A 218 -10.74 -3.59 -5.74
N LEU A 219 -9.85 -4.54 -5.88
CA LEU A 219 -8.44 -4.42 -5.50
C LEU A 219 -7.57 -4.11 -6.73
N ILE A 220 -6.68 -3.12 -6.58
CA ILE A 220 -5.69 -2.73 -7.59
C ILE A 220 -4.33 -2.54 -6.93
N ASP A 221 -3.26 -2.50 -7.73
CA ASP A 221 -1.89 -2.22 -7.25
C ASP A 221 -1.34 -3.29 -6.27
N PHE A 222 -1.63 -4.56 -6.53
CA PHE A 222 -1.24 -5.70 -5.68
C PHE A 222 0.08 -6.38 -6.10
N GLN A 223 0.74 -5.92 -7.15
CA GLN A 223 1.95 -6.56 -7.69
C GLN A 223 3.17 -6.53 -6.75
N GLY A 224 3.19 -5.65 -5.77
CA GLY A 224 4.20 -5.62 -4.72
C GLY A 224 4.00 -6.69 -3.63
N GLY A 225 2.90 -7.44 -3.72
CA GLY A 225 2.55 -8.47 -2.75
C GLY A 225 3.49 -9.66 -2.77
N ARG A 226 3.49 -10.40 -1.68
CA ARG A 226 4.37 -11.53 -1.45
C ARG A 226 3.83 -12.44 -0.35
N LYS A 227 4.49 -13.55 -0.08
CA LYS A 227 4.20 -14.36 1.08
C LYS A 227 4.54 -13.60 2.36
N GLY A 228 3.62 -13.53 3.32
CA GLY A 228 3.85 -12.79 4.56
C GLY A 228 2.74 -12.97 5.58
N PRO A 229 2.91 -12.38 6.78
CA PRO A 229 1.96 -12.51 7.89
C PRO A 229 0.73 -11.63 7.71
N VAL A 230 -0.35 -11.99 8.39
CA VAL A 230 -1.65 -11.30 8.31
C VAL A 230 -1.64 -9.86 8.85
N TYR A 231 -0.70 -9.51 9.71
CA TYR A 231 -0.70 -8.24 10.48
C TYR A 231 -0.34 -7.01 9.65
N TYR A 232 0.55 -7.18 8.66
CA TYR A 232 1.11 -6.06 7.91
C TYR A 232 0.04 -5.24 7.18
N ASP A 233 -0.88 -5.92 6.50
CA ASP A 233 -1.92 -5.26 5.71
C ASP A 233 -2.99 -4.62 6.59
N VAL A 234 -3.27 -5.20 7.74
CA VAL A 234 -4.12 -4.59 8.78
C VAL A 234 -3.51 -3.29 9.27
N ALA A 235 -2.22 -3.30 9.60
CA ALA A 235 -1.48 -2.10 9.98
C ALA A 235 -1.49 -1.05 8.86
N SER A 236 -1.25 -1.47 7.60
CA SER A 236 -1.25 -0.61 6.43
C SER A 236 -2.59 0.06 6.20
N PHE A 237 -3.71 -0.64 6.38
CA PHE A 237 -5.05 -0.11 6.14
C PHE A 237 -5.53 0.78 7.29
N LEU A 238 -5.37 0.35 8.54
CA LEU A 238 -5.94 1.04 9.70
C LEU A 238 -5.11 2.25 10.16
N TRP A 239 -3.80 2.28 9.88
CA TRP A 239 -2.90 3.40 10.25
C TRP A 239 -2.36 4.18 9.06
N GLN A 240 -3.03 4.14 7.91
CA GLN A 240 -2.67 4.99 6.78
C GLN A 240 -2.80 6.49 7.17
N ALA A 241 -1.72 7.25 7.00
CA ALA A 241 -1.58 8.58 7.57
C ALA A 241 -2.73 9.55 7.20
N LYS A 242 -3.02 9.71 5.91
CA LYS A 242 -4.06 10.63 5.42
C LYS A 242 -5.50 10.11 5.52
N ALA A 243 -5.71 8.89 5.99
CA ALA A 243 -7.07 8.39 6.22
C ALA A 243 -7.69 8.99 7.47
N ASN A 244 -6.86 9.43 8.42
CA ASN A 244 -7.28 10.16 9.62
C ASN A 244 -8.40 9.44 10.40
N TYR A 245 -8.28 8.09 10.51
CA TYR A 245 -9.25 7.31 11.25
C TYR A 245 -9.13 7.58 12.76
N PRO A 246 -10.21 7.99 13.43
CA PRO A 246 -10.22 8.07 14.89
C PRO A 246 -10.05 6.67 15.50
N ASP A 247 -9.54 6.61 16.72
CA ASP A 247 -9.25 5.32 17.37
C ASP A 247 -10.50 4.44 17.51
N SER A 248 -11.65 5.03 17.82
CA SER A 248 -12.92 4.30 17.87
C SER A 248 -13.27 3.59 16.55
N LEU A 249 -13.01 4.23 15.41
CA LEU A 249 -13.23 3.61 14.11
C LEU A 249 -12.19 2.52 13.83
N ARG A 250 -10.93 2.73 14.20
CA ARG A 250 -9.89 1.69 14.07
C ARG A 250 -10.27 0.44 14.84
N GLN A 251 -10.73 0.58 16.09
CA GLN A 251 -11.17 -0.53 16.93
C GLN A 251 -12.38 -1.26 16.33
N GLU A 252 -13.36 -0.51 15.81
CA GLU A 252 -14.51 -1.09 15.12
C GLU A 252 -14.06 -1.92 13.91
N LEU A 253 -13.24 -1.35 13.03
CA LEU A 253 -12.74 -2.02 11.82
C LEU A 253 -11.82 -3.20 12.14
N LEU A 254 -11.03 -3.12 13.21
CA LEU A 254 -10.18 -4.21 13.66
C LEU A 254 -11.00 -5.40 14.15
N LYS A 255 -12.11 -5.14 14.85
CA LYS A 255 -13.06 -6.19 15.24
C LYS A 255 -13.68 -6.86 14.01
N GLU A 256 -14.09 -6.08 13.02
CA GLU A 256 -14.61 -6.59 11.75
C GLU A 256 -13.60 -7.51 11.02
N TYR A 257 -12.32 -7.12 11.05
CA TYR A 257 -11.25 -7.93 10.50
C TYR A 257 -11.08 -9.25 11.28
N ILE A 258 -11.02 -9.19 12.61
CA ILE A 258 -10.84 -10.37 13.47
C ILE A 258 -12.00 -11.36 13.29
N ASP A 259 -13.24 -10.86 13.23
CA ASP A 259 -14.42 -11.68 13.00
C ASP A 259 -14.39 -12.36 11.61
N ALA A 260 -13.91 -11.66 10.59
CA ALA A 260 -13.71 -12.24 9.27
C ALA A 260 -12.53 -13.25 9.25
N LEU A 261 -11.43 -12.97 9.97
CA LEU A 261 -10.26 -13.83 10.08
C LEU A 261 -10.59 -15.19 10.73
N ARG A 262 -11.49 -15.21 11.70
CA ARG A 262 -11.96 -16.43 12.39
C ARG A 262 -12.57 -17.48 11.46
N LYS A 263 -12.99 -17.09 10.25
CA LYS A 263 -13.45 -18.04 9.22
C LYS A 263 -12.32 -18.87 8.63
N TYR A 264 -11.09 -18.41 8.77
CA TYR A 264 -9.89 -19.02 8.18
C TYR A 264 -8.98 -19.67 9.23
N GLN A 265 -8.91 -19.10 10.42
CA GLN A 265 -8.08 -19.62 11.51
C GLN A 265 -8.62 -19.20 12.89
N PRO A 266 -8.31 -19.96 13.96
CA PRO A 266 -8.54 -19.50 15.33
C PRO A 266 -7.75 -18.22 15.61
N VAL A 267 -8.32 -17.32 16.42
CA VAL A 267 -7.69 -16.05 16.79
C VAL A 267 -7.68 -15.89 18.30
N ASP A 268 -6.47 -15.87 18.88
CA ASP A 268 -6.23 -15.34 20.21
C ASP A 268 -6.11 -13.81 20.10
N GLU A 269 -7.12 -13.09 20.53
CA GLU A 269 -7.16 -11.63 20.39
C GLU A 269 -6.04 -10.94 21.15
N ALA A 270 -5.70 -11.38 22.37
CA ALA A 270 -4.65 -10.76 23.17
C ALA A 270 -3.28 -10.86 22.43
N TYR A 271 -2.97 -12.05 21.91
CA TYR A 271 -1.77 -12.25 21.10
C TYR A 271 -1.82 -11.45 19.80
N PHE A 272 -2.99 -11.41 19.15
CA PHE A 272 -3.17 -10.66 17.89
C PHE A 272 -2.89 -9.16 18.09
N TYR A 273 -3.46 -8.54 19.11
CA TYR A 273 -3.23 -7.13 19.43
C TYR A 273 -1.78 -6.85 19.80
N ALA A 274 -1.19 -7.72 20.63
CA ALA A 274 0.21 -7.59 21.03
C ALA A 274 1.15 -7.64 19.81
N GLN A 275 0.89 -8.55 18.87
CA GLN A 275 1.71 -8.69 17.68
C GLN A 275 1.46 -7.55 16.68
N LEU A 276 0.20 -7.14 16.48
CA LEU A 276 -0.16 -6.06 15.57
C LEU A 276 0.55 -4.75 15.89
N ARG A 277 0.75 -4.41 17.18
CA ARG A 277 1.47 -3.20 17.60
C ARG A 277 2.86 -3.09 16.97
N HIS A 278 3.60 -4.20 16.93
CA HIS A 278 4.93 -4.23 16.32
C HIS A 278 4.87 -3.96 14.81
N PHE A 279 3.88 -4.53 14.12
CA PHE A 279 3.66 -4.27 12.69
C PHE A 279 3.22 -2.84 12.41
N VAL A 280 2.41 -2.24 13.28
CA VAL A 280 2.01 -0.83 13.14
C VAL A 280 3.22 0.10 13.29
N LEU A 281 4.09 -0.13 14.28
CA LEU A 281 5.33 0.62 14.46
C LEU A 281 6.25 0.45 13.25
N PHE A 282 6.48 -0.77 12.82
CA PHE A 282 7.29 -1.08 11.63
C PHE A 282 6.75 -0.38 10.37
N ARG A 283 5.44 -0.51 10.11
CA ARG A 283 4.81 0.10 8.93
C ARG A 283 4.86 1.62 8.98
N THR A 284 4.73 2.23 10.15
CA THR A 284 4.84 3.68 10.31
C THR A 284 6.24 4.18 9.94
N MET A 285 7.29 3.48 10.35
CA MET A 285 8.67 3.81 9.96
C MET A 285 8.88 3.62 8.45
N GLN A 286 8.39 2.52 7.88
CA GLN A 286 8.49 2.27 6.44
C GLN A 286 7.82 3.39 5.63
N VAL A 287 6.64 3.84 6.04
CA VAL A 287 5.91 4.96 5.42
C VAL A 287 6.68 6.26 5.54
N LEU A 288 7.27 6.56 6.70
CA LEU A 288 8.12 7.75 6.87
C LEU A 288 9.35 7.70 5.95
N GLY A 289 9.96 6.53 5.77
CA GLY A 289 11.04 6.34 4.79
C GLY A 289 10.59 6.69 3.36
N ALA A 290 9.41 6.20 2.95
CA ALA A 290 8.83 6.51 1.65
C ALA A 290 8.50 8.00 1.50
N TYR A 291 8.00 8.65 2.54
CA TYR A 291 7.74 10.09 2.53
C TYR A 291 9.03 10.90 2.48
N GLY A 292 10.08 10.46 3.15
CA GLY A 292 11.41 11.06 3.06
C GLY A 292 11.96 10.99 1.64
N PHE A 293 12.00 9.81 1.06
CA PHE A 293 12.52 9.63 -0.30
C PHE A 293 11.72 10.43 -1.32
N ARG A 294 10.39 10.21 -1.39
CA ARG A 294 9.57 10.86 -2.41
C ARG A 294 9.37 12.36 -2.14
N GLY A 295 9.38 12.79 -0.88
CA GLY A 295 9.22 14.19 -0.50
C GLY A 295 10.51 14.98 -0.65
N TYR A 296 11.61 14.54 -0.01
CA TYR A 296 12.85 15.30 0.02
C TYR A 296 13.71 15.08 -1.24
N PHE A 297 13.82 13.85 -1.76
CA PHE A 297 14.66 13.53 -2.92
C PHE A 297 13.93 13.70 -4.24
N GLU A 298 12.72 13.16 -4.40
CA GLU A 298 11.91 13.33 -5.62
C GLU A 298 11.13 14.65 -5.66
N LYS A 299 11.16 15.44 -4.59
CA LYS A 299 10.49 16.76 -4.47
C LYS A 299 8.99 16.73 -4.73
N LYS A 300 8.30 15.67 -4.29
CA LYS A 300 6.85 15.53 -4.42
C LYS A 300 6.13 16.08 -3.17
N PRO A 301 5.54 17.29 -3.19
CA PRO A 301 5.06 17.99 -1.97
C PRO A 301 3.99 17.23 -1.18
N HIS A 302 3.14 16.46 -1.85
CA HIS A 302 2.06 15.73 -1.19
C HIS A 302 2.55 14.64 -0.23
N PHE A 303 3.78 14.11 -0.42
CA PHE A 303 4.40 13.19 0.55
C PHE A 303 4.86 13.94 1.80
N ILE A 304 5.46 15.12 1.64
CA ILE A 304 5.86 15.97 2.80
C ILE A 304 4.63 16.34 3.63
N GLN A 305 3.52 16.73 2.99
CA GLN A 305 2.25 17.03 3.66
C GLN A 305 1.63 15.84 4.41
N SER A 306 2.13 14.62 4.18
CA SER A 306 1.68 13.42 4.88
C SER A 306 2.49 13.13 6.14
N VAL A 307 3.67 13.73 6.29
CA VAL A 307 4.58 13.51 7.43
C VAL A 307 3.92 13.85 8.77
N PRO A 308 3.23 14.99 8.97
CA PRO A 308 2.61 15.31 10.26
C PRO A 308 1.64 14.22 10.75
N PHE A 309 0.83 13.66 9.86
CA PHE A 309 -0.11 12.60 10.21
C PHE A 309 0.61 11.29 10.63
N ALA A 310 1.71 10.95 9.95
CA ALA A 310 2.52 9.78 10.32
C ALA A 310 3.25 10.00 11.66
N ILE A 311 3.73 11.19 11.92
CA ILE A 311 4.36 11.57 13.20
C ILE A 311 3.33 11.53 14.34
N GLU A 312 2.10 11.97 14.12
CA GLU A 312 1.04 11.87 15.11
C GLU A 312 0.68 10.42 15.43
N ASN A 313 0.55 9.56 14.41
CA ASN A 313 0.39 8.13 14.63
C ASN A 313 1.55 7.55 15.45
N LEU A 314 2.78 7.94 15.14
CA LEU A 314 3.97 7.51 15.89
C LEU A 314 3.93 7.97 17.34
N ARG A 315 3.54 9.20 17.61
CA ARG A 315 3.41 9.77 18.97
C ARG A 315 2.39 8.97 19.80
N GLN A 316 1.25 8.62 19.20
CA GLN A 316 0.23 7.80 19.85
C GLN A 316 0.74 6.39 20.16
N LEU A 317 1.43 5.75 19.23
CA LEU A 317 2.03 4.41 19.41
C LEU A 317 3.05 4.37 20.54
N LEU A 318 3.85 5.43 20.71
CA LEU A 318 4.91 5.52 21.70
C LEU A 318 4.40 5.85 23.13
N GLN A 319 3.10 6.10 23.31
CA GLN A 319 2.50 6.22 24.64
C GLN A 319 2.60 4.92 25.44
N GLU A 320 2.54 3.78 24.76
CA GLU A 320 2.80 2.49 25.35
C GLU A 320 4.25 2.03 25.08
N PRO A 321 4.93 1.41 26.06
CA PRO A 321 6.32 1.01 25.89
C PRO A 321 6.49 -0.14 24.89
N TYR A 322 7.66 -0.18 24.24
CA TYR A 322 8.18 -1.30 23.47
C TYR A 322 9.51 -1.72 24.09
N PRO A 323 9.48 -2.57 25.12
CA PRO A 323 10.69 -2.93 25.87
C PRO A 323 11.73 -3.68 25.03
N GLU A 324 11.31 -4.24 23.89
CA GLU A 324 12.19 -4.93 22.94
C GLU A 324 13.16 -3.99 22.22
N TYR A 325 12.77 -2.71 22.03
CA TYR A 325 13.51 -1.72 21.20
C TYR A 325 13.76 -0.42 21.97
N PRO A 326 14.47 -0.44 23.10
CA PRO A 326 14.57 0.72 23.98
C PRO A 326 15.30 1.90 23.34
N TYR A 327 16.36 1.64 22.55
CA TYR A 327 17.12 2.67 21.88
C TYR A 327 16.32 3.28 20.72
N LEU A 328 15.73 2.46 19.87
CA LEU A 328 14.86 2.89 18.78
C LEU A 328 13.73 3.78 19.32
N CYS A 329 13.02 3.34 20.37
CA CYS A 329 11.92 4.11 20.94
C CYS A 329 12.36 5.47 21.50
N ARG A 330 13.59 5.56 22.05
CA ARG A 330 14.16 6.85 22.45
C ARG A 330 14.33 7.77 21.25
N ILE A 331 14.95 7.30 20.17
CA ILE A 331 15.15 8.08 18.93
C ILE A 331 13.80 8.50 18.32
N LEU A 332 12.81 7.61 18.30
CA LEU A 332 11.50 7.94 17.77
C LEU A 332 10.75 8.99 18.60
N ARG A 333 10.90 8.99 19.95
CA ARG A 333 10.34 10.06 20.81
C ARG A 333 11.04 11.40 20.53
N GLU A 334 12.36 11.42 20.48
CA GLU A 334 13.13 12.62 20.10
C GLU A 334 12.68 13.16 18.74
N LEU A 335 12.42 12.29 17.77
CA LEU A 335 11.90 12.65 16.44
C LEU A 335 10.52 13.32 16.52
N THR A 336 9.59 12.79 17.32
CA THR A 336 8.26 13.37 17.49
C THR A 336 8.33 14.75 18.17
N ASP A 337 9.26 14.96 19.11
CA ASP A 337 9.46 16.24 19.81
C ASP A 337 10.08 17.31 18.90
N LEU A 338 11.02 16.95 18.03
CA LEU A 338 11.62 17.88 17.06
C LEU A 338 10.57 18.46 16.12
N LYS A 339 9.65 17.65 15.64
CA LYS A 339 8.59 18.09 14.73
C LYS A 339 7.61 19.03 15.43
N GLN A 340 7.27 18.77 16.67
CA GLN A 340 6.40 19.65 17.44
C GLN A 340 7.02 21.04 17.61
N ARG A 341 8.29 21.15 17.97
CA ARG A 341 8.99 22.44 18.11
C ARG A 341 9.06 23.23 16.80
N SER A 342 9.24 22.56 15.66
CA SER A 342 9.27 23.22 14.35
C SER A 342 7.89 23.77 13.92
N GLU A 343 6.81 23.12 14.33
CA GLU A 343 5.43 23.57 14.08
C GLU A 343 5.05 24.76 14.98
N GLU A 344 5.45 24.73 16.26
CA GLU A 344 5.25 25.83 17.21
C GLU A 344 5.97 27.11 16.75
N HIS A 345 7.23 27.02 16.29
CA HIS A 345 7.97 28.17 15.76
C HIS A 345 7.42 28.73 14.44
N THR A 346 6.73 27.91 13.64
CA THR A 346 6.14 28.39 12.37
C THR A 346 4.78 29.07 12.60
N SER A 347 4.11 28.80 13.72
CA SER A 347 2.85 29.45 14.12
C SER A 347 3.03 30.79 14.83
N GLU A 348 4.27 31.12 15.25
CA GLU A 348 4.62 32.40 15.88
C GLU A 348 5.18 33.44 14.89
N LEU A 349 5.35 33.13 13.61
CA LEU A 349 5.73 34.03 12.52
C LEU A 349 4.53 34.32 11.60
#